data_ae7558005b23e88215dbe2f4d162515c
#
_entry.id   ae7558005b23e88215dbe2f4d162515c
#
_cell.length_a   1.000
_cell.length_b   1.000
_cell.length_c   1.000
_cell.angle_alpha   90.00
_cell.angle_beta   90.00
_cell.angle_gamma   90.00
#
_symmetry.space_group_name_H-M   'P 1'
#
loop_
_entity.id
_entity.type
_entity.pdbx_description
1 polymer ?
#
loop_
_entity_poly.entity_id
_entity_poly.type
_entity_poly.pdbx_seq_one_letter_code
_entity_poly.pdbx_strand_id
1 'polypeptide(L)'
;VIYASYGEADTGKENTIWPHKYQLSGASMALTLDGVKVDTYACSSELNGAGEVGGIGTMCHEFSHCMGIPDMYDTGYSGNFGMGSFDLMDSGAYNEDGYKPCGYTAYERMISGWLEPVEVRKGAELSVTGMKALTEGGEAYKLINGGNEDEYFLVENRQFSGWDESLPKGGVLITHVDFDQTVWDYNMVNTTGYDSDLQFTNPHQRMTIFHADNDDDSKYYSKTQQGYTKTTYLGDPYPYKGNDSLTNLSRPSNAIYTKNSDGKKYMDVAIRNIAVTSDGVASMDFGPNYFNSSSPNTPTGEVIFSETFDACGGTGGNDNAFSGTGRFADADFEADNAGWYSESPHGADGCARFGSSKKKGEATTPAIEIDGTATLTFRAAPWGKDDTRLSVSIDGDATISPSSFNMTMDSWQTFTATITGSDNIKIKFTPGKRFFLDDVIVTAASTAVKGIEQNSVKVPVAIYSTDGT
;
A
#
# COMPACT_ATOMS: atom_id res chain seq x y z
N VAL A 1 1.92 22.63 -28.08
CA VAL A 1 2.85 23.05 -29.16
C VAL A 1 3.84 21.92 -29.40
N ILE A 2 4.03 21.51 -30.67
CA ILE A 2 5.14 20.64 -31.08
C ILE A 2 6.19 21.53 -31.75
N TYR A 3 7.41 21.53 -31.20
CA TYR A 3 8.53 22.25 -31.80
C TYR A 3 9.42 21.31 -32.63
N ALA A 4 9.99 21.81 -33.68
CA ALA A 4 10.80 21.03 -34.62
C ALA A 4 12.11 20.53 -33.96
N SER A 5 12.57 19.32 -34.37
CA SER A 5 13.83 18.73 -33.94
C SER A 5 13.78 18.14 -32.53
N TYR A 6 14.91 18.07 -31.86
CA TYR A 6 15.14 17.36 -30.61
C TYR A 6 14.80 18.20 -29.38
N GLY A 7 14.37 17.55 -28.30
CA GLY A 7 14.25 18.12 -26.96
C GLY A 7 15.56 18.06 -26.17
N GLU A 8 15.68 18.94 -25.17
CA GLU A 8 16.77 18.89 -24.20
C GLU A 8 16.71 17.62 -23.32
N ALA A 9 15.50 17.20 -22.97
CA ALA A 9 15.28 16.01 -22.16
C ALA A 9 15.87 14.74 -22.79
N ASP A 10 15.81 14.62 -24.14
CA ASP A 10 16.33 13.46 -24.87
C ASP A 10 17.83 13.56 -25.16
N THR A 11 18.37 14.76 -25.29
CA THR A 11 19.73 14.97 -25.84
C THR A 11 20.71 15.55 -24.83
N GLY A 12 20.22 16.11 -23.71
CA GLY A 12 21.03 16.84 -22.73
C GLY A 12 21.67 18.11 -23.28
N LYS A 13 21.18 18.66 -24.44
CA LYS A 13 21.72 19.83 -25.06
C LYS A 13 21.04 21.11 -24.56
N GLU A 14 21.68 21.84 -23.67
CA GLU A 14 21.20 23.08 -23.05
C GLU A 14 20.70 24.17 -24.02
N ASN A 15 21.01 24.07 -25.31
CA ASN A 15 20.54 25.01 -26.34
C ASN A 15 19.26 24.54 -27.07
N THR A 16 18.64 23.50 -26.58
CA THR A 16 17.34 23.00 -27.06
C THR A 16 16.27 23.20 -25.96
N ILE A 17 15.00 23.05 -26.32
CA ILE A 17 13.90 23.30 -25.41
C ILE A 17 13.60 22.03 -24.65
N TRP A 18 13.52 22.12 -23.30
CA TRP A 18 12.98 21.05 -22.47
C TRP A 18 11.46 20.97 -22.69
N PRO A 19 10.86 19.82 -22.94
CA PRO A 19 9.41 19.66 -22.93
C PRO A 19 8.84 20.14 -21.59
N HIS A 20 7.80 20.96 -21.61
CA HIS A 20 7.25 21.54 -20.39
C HIS A 20 5.85 22.13 -20.57
N LYS A 21 5.14 22.28 -19.48
CA LYS A 21 3.98 23.17 -19.35
C LYS A 21 4.39 24.47 -18.67
N TYR A 22 3.88 25.59 -19.17
CA TYR A 22 4.10 26.90 -18.55
C TYR A 22 2.91 27.84 -18.75
N GLN A 23 3.00 29.03 -18.12
CA GLN A 23 2.01 30.10 -18.23
C GLN A 23 2.64 31.37 -18.84
N LEU A 24 2.04 31.89 -19.93
CA LEU A 24 2.47 33.12 -20.58
C LEU A 24 2.42 34.32 -19.62
N SER A 25 1.48 34.33 -18.67
CA SER A 25 1.39 35.38 -17.64
C SER A 25 2.64 35.43 -16.75
N GLY A 26 3.32 34.30 -16.52
CA GLY A 26 4.59 34.26 -15.78
C GLY A 26 5.71 35.05 -16.51
N ALA A 27 5.65 35.15 -17.84
CA ALA A 27 6.52 35.96 -18.67
C ALA A 27 5.90 37.31 -19.03
N SER A 28 4.77 37.72 -18.46
CA SER A 28 4.00 38.92 -18.82
C SER A 28 3.53 38.94 -20.28
N MET A 29 3.28 37.77 -20.87
CA MET A 29 2.94 37.61 -22.30
C MET A 29 1.53 36.99 -22.50
N ALA A 30 0.68 36.94 -21.48
CA ALA A 30 -0.69 36.44 -21.62
C ALA A 30 -1.47 37.28 -22.64
N LEU A 31 -2.24 36.63 -23.49
CA LEU A 31 -3.02 37.23 -24.57
C LEU A 31 -4.52 37.01 -24.36
N THR A 32 -5.34 37.92 -24.89
CA THR A 32 -6.77 37.70 -25.04
C THR A 32 -7.12 37.77 -26.50
N LEU A 33 -7.59 36.68 -27.09
CA LEU A 33 -7.97 36.62 -28.51
C LEU A 33 -9.45 36.19 -28.55
N ASP A 34 -10.27 36.98 -29.25
CA ASP A 34 -11.72 36.73 -29.37
C ASP A 34 -12.43 36.51 -28.03
N GLY A 35 -11.98 37.20 -26.97
CA GLY A 35 -12.53 37.11 -25.63
C GLY A 35 -12.02 35.90 -24.83
N VAL A 36 -11.16 35.07 -25.42
CA VAL A 36 -10.55 33.90 -24.72
C VAL A 36 -9.14 34.26 -24.27
N LYS A 37 -8.84 34.08 -22.98
CA LYS A 37 -7.48 34.23 -22.44
C LYS A 37 -6.62 33.04 -22.89
N VAL A 38 -5.54 33.33 -23.59
CA VAL A 38 -4.49 32.39 -23.96
C VAL A 38 -3.34 32.57 -22.97
N ASP A 39 -3.17 31.64 -22.06
CA ASP A 39 -2.17 31.74 -20.98
C ASP A 39 -1.37 30.46 -20.82
N THR A 40 -2.04 29.34 -20.54
CA THR A 40 -1.39 28.05 -20.33
C THR A 40 -1.05 27.38 -21.65
N TYR A 41 0.15 26.82 -21.75
CA TYR A 41 0.57 25.99 -22.87
C TYR A 41 1.40 24.80 -22.41
N ALA A 42 1.40 23.75 -23.22
CA ALA A 42 2.34 22.64 -23.14
C ALA A 42 3.12 22.54 -24.45
N CYS A 43 4.36 22.09 -24.36
CA CYS A 43 5.18 21.87 -25.55
C CYS A 43 6.01 20.59 -25.44
N SER A 44 6.25 19.95 -26.59
CA SER A 44 7.07 18.75 -26.74
C SER A 44 7.88 18.83 -28.04
N SER A 45 8.98 18.08 -28.11
CA SER A 45 9.79 17.92 -29.30
C SER A 45 9.08 17.10 -30.39
N GLU A 46 9.42 17.37 -31.66
CA GLU A 46 9.01 16.54 -32.78
C GLU A 46 9.77 15.20 -32.81
N LEU A 47 11.06 15.24 -32.45
CA LEU A 47 11.96 14.09 -32.58
C LEU A 47 12.42 13.60 -31.19
N ASN A 48 12.56 12.28 -31.06
CA ASN A 48 13.23 11.63 -29.93
C ASN A 48 14.76 11.71 -30.07
N GLY A 49 15.49 11.23 -29.04
CA GLY A 49 16.97 11.25 -29.04
C GLY A 49 17.64 10.46 -30.19
N ALA A 50 16.92 9.52 -30.81
CA ALA A 50 17.38 8.74 -31.95
C ALA A 50 17.16 9.47 -33.31
N GLY A 51 16.44 10.58 -33.32
CA GLY A 51 16.11 11.34 -34.53
C GLY A 51 14.88 10.81 -35.28
N GLU A 52 14.07 10.03 -34.62
CA GLU A 52 12.79 9.55 -35.12
C GLU A 52 11.67 10.45 -34.60
N VAL A 53 10.50 10.38 -35.22
CA VAL A 53 9.32 11.10 -34.71
C VAL A 53 9.02 10.59 -33.33
N GLY A 54 8.95 11.47 -32.35
CA GLY A 54 8.70 11.11 -30.94
C GLY A 54 7.32 10.51 -30.72
N GLY A 55 7.20 9.69 -29.68
CA GLY A 55 5.90 9.21 -29.20
C GLY A 55 5.04 10.35 -28.63
N ILE A 56 3.76 10.06 -28.38
CA ILE A 56 2.82 11.06 -27.84
C ILE A 56 2.89 11.19 -26.31
N GLY A 57 3.61 10.31 -25.61
CA GLY A 57 3.59 10.20 -24.17
C GLY A 57 3.99 11.48 -23.47
N THR A 58 5.12 12.07 -23.82
CA THR A 58 5.57 13.36 -23.25
C THR A 58 4.56 14.48 -23.53
N MET A 59 3.96 14.52 -24.73
CA MET A 59 2.94 15.53 -25.03
C MET A 59 1.69 15.34 -24.16
N CYS A 60 1.24 14.09 -23.95
CA CYS A 60 0.11 13.78 -23.09
C CYS A 60 0.41 14.16 -21.64
N HIS A 61 1.61 13.86 -21.15
CA HIS A 61 2.09 14.23 -19.81
C HIS A 61 2.04 15.77 -19.62
N GLU A 62 2.71 16.53 -20.48
CA GLU A 62 2.74 17.99 -20.37
C GLU A 62 1.37 18.64 -20.55
N PHE A 63 0.51 18.05 -21.38
CA PHE A 63 -0.86 18.54 -21.53
C PHE A 63 -1.69 18.26 -20.26
N SER A 64 -1.45 17.17 -19.56
CA SER A 64 -2.11 16.84 -18.28
C SER A 64 -1.84 17.89 -17.20
N HIS A 65 -0.63 18.47 -17.19
CA HIS A 65 -0.34 19.62 -16.35
C HIS A 65 -1.22 20.85 -16.68
N CYS A 66 -1.65 21.02 -17.92
CA CYS A 66 -2.60 22.06 -18.28
C CYS A 66 -4.00 21.83 -17.67
N MET A 67 -4.32 20.60 -17.28
CA MET A 67 -5.54 20.24 -16.56
C MET A 67 -5.38 20.35 -15.04
N GLY A 68 -4.19 20.70 -14.53
CA GLY A 68 -3.90 20.86 -13.11
C GLY A 68 -3.40 19.60 -12.42
N ILE A 69 -3.01 18.57 -13.17
CA ILE A 69 -2.48 17.32 -12.61
C ILE A 69 -0.97 17.50 -12.40
N PRO A 70 -0.43 17.29 -11.18
CA PRO A 70 1.01 17.37 -10.90
C PRO A 70 1.74 16.10 -11.35
N ASP A 71 3.08 16.15 -11.26
CA ASP A 71 3.92 14.97 -11.41
C ASP A 71 3.67 13.97 -10.28
N MET A 72 3.61 12.69 -10.64
CA MET A 72 3.46 11.58 -9.69
C MET A 72 4.76 10.81 -9.48
N TYR A 73 5.86 11.24 -10.11
CA TYR A 73 7.21 10.77 -9.80
C TYR A 73 7.85 11.62 -8.69
N ASP A 74 8.95 11.15 -8.15
CA ASP A 74 9.78 11.89 -7.19
C ASP A 74 10.58 13.00 -7.90
N THR A 75 10.03 14.21 -7.98
CA THR A 75 10.65 15.35 -8.66
C THR A 75 11.97 15.79 -8.02
N GLY A 76 12.23 15.39 -6.77
CA GLY A 76 13.50 15.62 -6.05
C GLY A 76 14.56 14.56 -6.31
N TYR A 77 14.22 13.48 -7.01
CA TYR A 77 15.11 12.34 -7.27
C TYR A 77 15.77 11.79 -6.00
N SER A 78 15.03 11.72 -4.91
CA SER A 78 15.48 11.23 -3.60
C SER A 78 15.47 9.70 -3.50
N GLY A 79 14.80 9.03 -4.42
CA GLY A 79 14.73 7.56 -4.52
C GLY A 79 13.38 6.96 -4.18
N ASN A 80 12.34 7.78 -4.09
CA ASN A 80 10.98 7.31 -3.91
C ASN A 80 10.42 6.70 -5.20
N PHE A 81 9.54 5.73 -5.07
CA PHE A 81 8.96 5.01 -6.21
C PHE A 81 8.01 5.89 -7.03
N GLY A 82 7.16 6.67 -6.35
CA GLY A 82 6.07 7.39 -7.02
C GLY A 82 4.96 6.44 -7.44
N MET A 83 4.57 6.53 -8.73
CA MET A 83 3.57 5.66 -9.37
C MET A 83 4.18 4.77 -10.48
N GLY A 84 5.42 5.04 -10.87
CA GLY A 84 6.18 4.28 -11.86
C GLY A 84 5.53 4.22 -13.23
N SER A 85 5.71 3.11 -13.93
CA SER A 85 5.19 2.90 -15.29
C SER A 85 3.66 2.67 -15.36
N PHE A 86 2.95 2.75 -14.25
CA PHE A 86 1.49 2.63 -14.20
C PHE A 86 0.76 3.97 -14.36
N ASP A 87 1.46 5.08 -14.34
CA ASP A 87 0.88 6.42 -14.33
C ASP A 87 1.48 7.30 -15.43
N LEU A 88 0.61 8.03 -16.14
CA LEU A 88 1.03 8.96 -17.21
C LEU A 88 1.84 10.14 -16.66
N MET A 89 1.58 10.57 -15.42
CA MET A 89 2.31 11.64 -14.76
C MET A 89 3.60 11.17 -14.08
N ASP A 90 4.01 9.93 -14.38
CA ASP A 90 5.27 9.31 -14.02
C ASP A 90 5.86 8.61 -15.27
N SER A 91 6.62 7.55 -15.06
CA SER A 91 7.33 6.80 -16.12
C SER A 91 6.40 6.12 -17.13
N GLY A 92 5.10 6.02 -16.85
CA GLY A 92 4.09 5.49 -17.77
C GLY A 92 3.95 6.30 -19.08
N ALA A 93 4.37 7.57 -19.08
CA ALA A 93 4.49 8.39 -20.29
C ALA A 93 5.49 7.81 -21.29
N TYR A 94 6.51 7.09 -20.81
CA TYR A 94 7.60 6.54 -21.62
C TYR A 94 7.41 5.08 -22.02
N ASN A 95 6.26 4.48 -21.72
CA ASN A 95 5.99 3.10 -22.15
C ASN A 95 6.10 2.99 -23.67
N GLU A 96 6.80 1.94 -24.16
CA GLU A 96 7.15 1.74 -25.58
C GLU A 96 7.78 3.01 -26.18
N ASP A 97 8.76 3.58 -25.49
CA ASP A 97 9.46 4.82 -25.91
C ASP A 97 8.50 6.01 -26.14
N GLY A 98 7.39 6.06 -25.39
CA GLY A 98 6.36 7.08 -25.47
C GLY A 98 5.35 6.89 -26.61
N TYR A 99 5.46 5.85 -27.42
CA TYR A 99 4.49 5.58 -28.49
C TYR A 99 3.19 4.97 -27.98
N LYS A 100 3.25 4.27 -26.84
CA LYS A 100 2.12 3.68 -26.16
C LYS A 100 2.14 4.02 -24.67
N PRO A 101 1.98 5.31 -24.30
CA PRO A 101 1.88 5.68 -22.90
C PRO A 101 0.69 4.98 -22.26
N CYS A 102 0.74 4.75 -20.94
CA CYS A 102 -0.40 4.17 -20.23
C CYS A 102 -1.58 5.16 -20.17
N GLY A 103 -2.77 4.63 -19.96
CA GLY A 103 -3.97 5.42 -19.70
C GLY A 103 -3.94 6.06 -18.33
N TYR A 104 -4.76 7.10 -18.14
CA TYR A 104 -4.94 7.72 -16.83
C TYR A 104 -5.43 6.71 -15.80
N THR A 105 -4.89 6.83 -14.59
CA THR A 105 -5.30 6.07 -13.40
C THR A 105 -6.72 6.46 -12.94
N ALA A 106 -7.26 5.72 -11.98
CA ALA A 106 -8.53 6.06 -11.35
C ALA A 106 -8.47 7.45 -10.69
N TYR A 107 -7.32 7.85 -10.13
CA TYR A 107 -7.12 9.16 -9.51
C TYR A 107 -7.30 10.29 -10.54
N GLU A 108 -6.58 10.26 -11.63
CA GLU A 108 -6.59 11.30 -12.66
C GLU A 108 -7.97 11.40 -13.31
N ARG A 109 -8.62 10.26 -13.56
CA ARG A 109 -9.99 10.24 -14.09
C ARG A 109 -11.02 10.80 -13.11
N MET A 110 -10.87 10.52 -11.81
CA MET A 110 -11.73 11.04 -10.76
C MET A 110 -11.64 12.56 -10.66
N ILE A 111 -10.42 13.11 -10.56
CA ILE A 111 -10.25 14.57 -10.43
C ILE A 111 -10.62 15.33 -11.70
N SER A 112 -10.55 14.67 -12.86
CA SER A 112 -11.01 15.22 -14.14
C SER A 112 -12.52 15.09 -14.35
N GLY A 113 -13.25 14.46 -13.43
CA GLY A 113 -14.70 14.26 -13.53
C GLY A 113 -15.11 13.21 -14.58
N TRP A 114 -14.21 12.32 -14.98
CA TRP A 114 -14.48 11.26 -15.98
C TRP A 114 -14.81 9.92 -15.34
N LEU A 115 -14.58 9.78 -14.04
CA LEU A 115 -14.87 8.61 -13.25
C LEU A 115 -15.38 9.03 -11.87
N GLU A 116 -16.43 8.39 -11.39
CA GLU A 116 -16.91 8.50 -10.03
C GLU A 116 -16.67 7.14 -9.34
N PRO A 117 -15.63 7.00 -8.52
CA PRO A 117 -15.35 5.76 -7.83
C PRO A 117 -16.46 5.39 -6.84
N VAL A 118 -16.73 4.11 -6.68
CA VAL A 118 -17.64 3.62 -5.64
C VAL A 118 -16.96 3.79 -4.28
N GLU A 119 -17.57 4.61 -3.41
CA GLU A 119 -17.05 4.82 -2.06
C GLU A 119 -17.29 3.60 -1.17
N VAL A 120 -16.24 3.17 -0.49
CA VAL A 120 -16.27 2.10 0.51
C VAL A 120 -15.84 2.68 1.85
N ARG A 121 -16.74 2.67 2.81
CA ARG A 121 -16.53 3.29 4.12
C ARG A 121 -16.57 2.24 5.22
N LYS A 122 -16.09 2.58 6.41
CA LYS A 122 -16.15 1.74 7.60
C LYS A 122 -17.50 1.05 7.76
N GLY A 123 -17.47 -0.25 8.03
CA GLY A 123 -18.65 -1.10 8.18
C GLY A 123 -19.23 -1.62 6.87
N ALA A 124 -18.64 -1.27 5.72
CA ALA A 124 -19.02 -1.88 4.45
C ALA A 124 -18.60 -3.35 4.41
N GLU A 125 -19.48 -4.19 3.87
CA GLU A 125 -19.19 -5.57 3.45
C GLU A 125 -19.68 -5.70 2.01
N LEU A 126 -18.75 -5.80 1.06
CA LEU A 126 -19.04 -5.78 -0.35
C LEU A 126 -18.19 -6.82 -1.09
N SER A 127 -18.83 -7.74 -1.80
CA SER A 127 -18.16 -8.65 -2.72
C SER A 127 -18.30 -8.12 -4.15
N VAL A 128 -17.17 -7.88 -4.78
CA VAL A 128 -17.07 -7.41 -6.16
C VAL A 128 -16.74 -8.58 -7.05
N THR A 129 -17.53 -8.77 -8.10
CA THR A 129 -17.28 -9.79 -9.14
C THR A 129 -17.45 -9.14 -10.50
N GLY A 130 -16.63 -9.55 -11.46
CA GLY A 130 -16.77 -9.04 -12.83
C GLY A 130 -16.20 -7.64 -13.07
N MET A 131 -15.28 -7.17 -12.22
CA MET A 131 -14.62 -5.88 -12.38
C MET A 131 -13.72 -5.87 -13.62
N LYS A 132 -14.16 -5.19 -14.66
CA LYS A 132 -13.42 -5.05 -15.92
C LYS A 132 -12.21 -4.16 -15.75
N ALA A 133 -11.31 -4.20 -16.75
CA ALA A 133 -10.23 -3.24 -16.83
C ALA A 133 -10.76 -1.80 -16.92
N LEU A 134 -10.03 -0.87 -16.29
CA LEU A 134 -10.41 0.56 -16.28
C LEU A 134 -10.52 1.14 -17.71
N THR A 135 -9.66 0.68 -18.63
CA THR A 135 -9.69 1.03 -20.06
C THR A 135 -10.89 0.47 -20.82
N GLU A 136 -11.58 -0.52 -20.26
CA GLU A 136 -12.78 -1.15 -20.81
C GLU A 136 -14.08 -0.67 -20.15
N GLY A 137 -13.99 0.46 -19.43
CA GLY A 137 -15.11 1.04 -18.69
C GLY A 137 -15.37 0.33 -17.35
N GLY A 138 -14.34 -0.28 -16.76
CA GLY A 138 -14.39 -0.84 -15.42
C GLY A 138 -14.59 0.22 -14.36
N GLU A 139 -15.16 -0.17 -13.24
CA GLU A 139 -15.35 0.65 -12.05
C GLU A 139 -14.02 0.80 -11.28
N ALA A 140 -13.95 1.81 -10.42
CA ALA A 140 -12.93 1.92 -9.39
C ALA A 140 -13.59 2.06 -8.02
N TYR A 141 -12.86 1.70 -6.97
CA TYR A 141 -13.35 1.78 -5.59
C TYR A 141 -12.47 2.73 -4.80
N LYS A 142 -13.10 3.58 -3.97
CA LYS A 142 -12.42 4.52 -3.08
C LYS A 142 -12.68 4.14 -1.63
N LEU A 143 -11.66 3.61 -0.95
CA LEU A 143 -11.71 3.29 0.48
C LEU A 143 -11.31 4.53 1.26
N ILE A 144 -12.21 5.04 2.11
CA ILE A 144 -12.04 6.33 2.78
C ILE A 144 -11.61 6.09 4.22
N ASN A 145 -10.53 6.77 4.64
CA ASN A 145 -10.13 6.84 6.03
C ASN A 145 -11.14 7.68 6.83
N GLY A 146 -11.86 7.05 7.75
CA GLY A 146 -12.87 7.74 8.58
C GLY A 146 -12.30 8.78 9.56
N GLY A 147 -10.99 8.84 9.73
CA GLY A 147 -10.29 9.85 10.53
C GLY A 147 -9.80 11.05 9.72
N ASN A 148 -9.63 10.88 8.41
CA ASN A 148 -9.23 11.93 7.47
C ASN A 148 -9.66 11.53 6.05
N GLU A 149 -10.70 12.16 5.51
CA GLU A 149 -11.25 11.81 4.18
C GLU A 149 -10.34 12.20 3.01
N ASP A 150 -9.32 13.03 3.24
CA ASP A 150 -8.28 13.34 2.26
C ASP A 150 -7.23 12.20 2.13
N GLU A 151 -7.22 11.25 3.07
CA GLU A 151 -6.45 10.02 2.99
C GLU A 151 -7.35 8.85 2.63
N TYR A 152 -7.07 8.21 1.50
CA TYR A 152 -7.88 7.13 0.96
C TYR A 152 -7.07 6.18 0.08
N PHE A 153 -7.64 5.00 -0.18
CA PHE A 153 -7.11 4.09 -1.19
C PHE A 153 -8.00 4.08 -2.42
N LEU A 154 -7.37 4.02 -3.60
CA LEU A 154 -8.07 3.77 -4.86
C LEU A 154 -7.72 2.37 -5.35
N VAL A 155 -8.74 1.61 -5.74
CA VAL A 155 -8.61 0.25 -6.26
C VAL A 155 -9.11 0.23 -7.69
N GLU A 156 -8.26 -0.18 -8.61
CA GLU A 156 -8.55 -0.24 -10.04
C GLU A 156 -8.01 -1.53 -10.66
N ASN A 157 -8.67 -2.02 -11.68
CA ASN A 157 -8.18 -3.16 -12.47
C ASN A 157 -7.51 -2.63 -13.74
N ARG A 158 -6.22 -2.92 -13.90
CA ARG A 158 -5.42 -2.53 -15.07
C ARG A 158 -5.03 -3.78 -15.85
N GLN A 159 -5.30 -3.80 -17.15
CA GLN A 159 -5.02 -4.95 -18.01
C GLN A 159 -4.42 -4.47 -19.33
N PHE A 160 -3.83 -5.39 -20.09
CA PHE A 160 -3.19 -5.09 -21.38
C PHE A 160 -4.23 -4.79 -22.48
N SER A 161 -4.99 -3.70 -22.30
CA SER A 161 -6.03 -3.28 -23.26
C SER A 161 -6.02 -1.77 -23.44
N GLY A 162 -6.36 -1.30 -24.66
CA GLY A 162 -6.39 0.12 -24.99
C GLY A 162 -5.03 0.80 -24.75
N TRP A 163 -5.01 1.91 -24.04
CA TRP A 163 -3.76 2.62 -23.70
C TRP A 163 -2.90 1.90 -22.68
N ASP A 164 -3.44 0.88 -22.00
CA ASP A 164 -2.70 0.05 -21.04
C ASP A 164 -2.02 -1.17 -21.67
N GLU A 165 -2.04 -1.31 -23.00
CA GLU A 165 -1.46 -2.44 -23.72
C GLU A 165 0.03 -2.65 -23.41
N SER A 166 0.74 -1.57 -23.10
CA SER A 166 2.19 -1.56 -22.83
C SER A 166 2.57 -1.50 -21.35
N LEU A 167 1.62 -1.68 -20.46
CA LEU A 167 1.92 -1.77 -19.02
C LEU A 167 2.94 -2.88 -18.74
N PRO A 168 3.81 -2.72 -17.73
CA PRO A 168 4.78 -3.75 -17.38
C PRO A 168 4.09 -5.02 -16.86
N LYS A 169 2.94 -4.88 -16.18
CA LYS A 169 2.15 -5.97 -15.61
C LYS A 169 0.69 -5.56 -15.48
N GLY A 170 -0.22 -6.47 -15.84
CA GLY A 170 -1.66 -6.34 -15.57
C GLY A 170 -2.05 -6.92 -14.21
N GLY A 171 -3.08 -6.38 -13.59
CA GLY A 171 -3.61 -6.80 -12.30
C GLY A 171 -4.42 -5.70 -11.62
N VAL A 172 -4.75 -5.91 -10.36
CA VAL A 172 -5.40 -4.90 -9.53
C VAL A 172 -4.33 -4.01 -8.91
N LEU A 173 -4.39 -2.72 -9.18
CA LEU A 173 -3.58 -1.71 -8.49
C LEU A 173 -4.37 -1.13 -7.32
N ILE A 174 -3.68 -0.94 -6.22
CA ILE A 174 -4.20 -0.27 -5.03
C ILE A 174 -3.29 0.91 -4.75
N THR A 175 -3.80 2.12 -4.95
CA THR A 175 -3.05 3.36 -4.75
C THR A 175 -3.41 3.96 -3.40
N HIS A 176 -2.41 4.32 -2.59
CA HIS A 176 -2.57 5.12 -1.39
C HIS A 176 -2.44 6.60 -1.75
N VAL A 177 -3.46 7.36 -1.46
CA VAL A 177 -3.49 8.83 -1.62
C VAL A 177 -3.66 9.46 -0.25
N ASP A 178 -2.76 10.37 0.13
CA ASP A 178 -2.86 11.26 1.28
C ASP A 178 -2.77 12.69 0.77
N PHE A 179 -3.92 13.23 0.32
CA PHE A 179 -4.01 14.50 -0.37
C PHE A 179 -3.69 15.68 0.53
N ASP A 180 -2.79 16.55 0.07
CA ASP A 180 -2.47 17.83 0.68
C ASP A 180 -2.35 18.88 -0.44
N GLN A 181 -3.25 19.86 -0.45
CA GLN A 181 -3.29 20.89 -1.50
C GLN A 181 -1.95 21.60 -1.68
N THR A 182 -1.22 21.86 -0.60
CA THR A 182 0.10 22.54 -0.65
C THR A 182 1.13 21.68 -1.39
N VAL A 183 1.14 20.37 -1.11
CA VAL A 183 2.04 19.42 -1.77
C VAL A 183 1.74 19.32 -3.27
N TRP A 184 0.45 19.30 -3.63
CA TRP A 184 0.01 19.29 -5.03
C TRP A 184 0.36 20.59 -5.76
N ASP A 185 0.12 21.73 -5.13
CA ASP A 185 0.42 23.05 -5.71
C ASP A 185 1.91 23.25 -5.95
N TYR A 186 2.75 22.66 -5.12
CA TYR A 186 4.22 22.71 -5.25
C TYR A 186 4.81 21.59 -6.10
N ASN A 187 3.99 20.73 -6.67
CA ASN A 187 4.44 19.61 -7.49
C ASN A 187 5.43 18.67 -6.77
N MET A 188 5.17 18.41 -5.49
CA MET A 188 6.04 17.61 -4.61
C MET A 188 5.33 16.33 -4.11
N VAL A 189 4.36 15.79 -4.88
CA VAL A 189 3.48 14.71 -4.44
C VAL A 189 4.26 13.53 -3.84
N ASN A 190 5.30 13.08 -4.52
CA ASN A 190 6.13 11.95 -4.06
C ASN A 190 7.59 12.34 -3.75
N THR A 191 7.88 13.63 -3.73
CA THR A 191 9.17 14.14 -3.26
C THR A 191 9.12 14.34 -1.75
N THR A 192 10.00 13.67 -1.01
CA THR A 192 10.03 13.70 0.45
C THR A 192 11.19 14.54 0.98
N GLY A 193 11.03 15.05 2.18
CA GLY A 193 12.06 15.85 2.87
C GLY A 193 11.72 17.34 2.96
N TYR A 194 12.71 18.12 3.41
CA TYR A 194 12.57 19.55 3.57
C TYR A 194 13.04 20.28 2.32
N ASP A 195 12.17 21.09 1.76
CA ASP A 195 12.48 22.04 0.69
C ASP A 195 12.83 23.41 1.31
N SER A 196 14.05 23.89 1.07
CA SER A 196 14.55 25.15 1.65
C SER A 196 13.97 26.40 0.99
N ASP A 197 13.58 26.31 -0.28
CA ASP A 197 13.06 27.44 -1.03
C ASP A 197 11.60 27.68 -0.69
N LEU A 198 10.85 26.62 -0.49
CA LEU A 198 9.46 26.64 -0.09
C LEU A 198 9.26 26.68 1.45
N GLN A 199 10.32 26.40 2.22
CA GLN A 199 10.25 26.25 3.68
C GLN A 199 9.19 25.26 4.14
N PHE A 200 9.07 24.15 3.42
CA PHE A 200 8.05 23.13 3.60
C PHE A 200 8.69 21.74 3.75
N THR A 201 8.06 20.86 4.53
CA THR A 201 8.47 19.46 4.69
C THR A 201 7.35 18.55 4.20
N ASN A 202 7.62 17.72 3.19
CA ASN A 202 6.76 16.60 2.86
C ASN A 202 7.34 15.32 3.52
N PRO A 203 6.67 14.76 4.54
CA PRO A 203 7.26 13.70 5.36
C PRO A 203 7.23 12.31 4.69
N HIS A 204 6.38 12.09 3.68
CA HIS A 204 6.20 10.80 3.00
C HIS A 204 5.67 11.00 1.59
N GLN A 205 5.72 9.95 0.78
CA GLN A 205 5.04 9.91 -0.52
C GLN A 205 3.53 10.05 -0.31
N ARG A 206 2.87 10.89 -1.10
CA ARG A 206 1.46 11.22 -0.96
C ARG A 206 0.55 10.47 -1.92
N MET A 207 1.11 9.93 -2.99
CA MET A 207 0.39 9.09 -3.94
C MET A 207 1.32 8.01 -4.48
N THR A 208 1.18 6.79 -3.99
CA THR A 208 1.98 5.64 -4.42
C THR A 208 1.16 4.36 -4.35
N ILE A 209 1.61 3.30 -5.00
CA ILE A 209 0.91 2.01 -4.98
C ILE A 209 1.33 1.15 -3.79
N PHE A 210 0.45 0.24 -3.38
CA PHE A 210 0.84 -0.89 -2.55
C PHE A 210 1.41 -2.00 -3.44
N HIS A 211 2.68 -2.35 -3.24
CA HIS A 211 3.37 -3.39 -3.98
C HIS A 211 2.98 -4.76 -3.46
N ALA A 212 2.34 -5.60 -4.27
CA ALA A 212 1.86 -6.90 -3.82
C ALA A 212 2.98 -7.86 -3.40
N ASP A 213 4.23 -7.61 -3.81
CA ASP A 213 5.41 -8.35 -3.33
C ASP A 213 6.09 -7.74 -2.10
N ASN A 214 5.56 -6.62 -1.59
CA ASN A 214 6.11 -5.85 -0.48
C ASN A 214 7.54 -5.33 -0.73
N ASP A 215 7.88 -5.00 -1.98
CA ASP A 215 9.14 -4.39 -2.36
C ASP A 215 8.88 -3.20 -3.31
N ASP A 216 9.12 -1.98 -2.84
CA ASP A 216 8.98 -0.76 -3.62
C ASP A 216 10.15 -0.52 -4.59
N ASP A 217 11.12 -1.45 -4.61
CA ASP A 217 12.30 -1.39 -5.47
C ASP A 217 13.15 -0.12 -5.35
N SER A 218 12.89 0.73 -4.36
CA SER A 218 13.62 1.98 -4.12
C SER A 218 15.14 1.80 -4.02
N LYS A 219 15.58 0.62 -3.57
CA LYS A 219 17.00 0.21 -3.53
C LYS A 219 17.69 0.19 -4.91
N TYR A 220 16.94 0.08 -6.00
CA TYR A 220 17.46 0.07 -7.37
C TYR A 220 17.49 1.46 -8.00
N TYR A 221 16.89 2.44 -7.34
CA TYR A 221 16.90 3.80 -7.83
C TYR A 221 18.18 4.54 -7.42
N SER A 222 18.90 5.10 -8.39
CA SER A 222 19.98 6.06 -8.14
C SER A 222 19.97 7.13 -9.23
N LYS A 223 20.53 8.32 -8.94
CA LYS A 223 20.68 9.41 -9.93
C LYS A 223 21.42 8.98 -11.21
N THR A 224 22.14 7.85 -11.16
CA THR A 224 22.91 7.29 -12.29
C THR A 224 22.26 6.04 -12.88
N GLN A 225 21.26 5.48 -12.24
CA GLN A 225 20.54 4.28 -12.66
C GLN A 225 19.06 4.63 -12.71
N GLN A 226 18.68 5.37 -13.74
CA GLN A 226 17.28 5.62 -14.04
C GLN A 226 16.66 4.32 -14.53
N GLY A 227 15.75 3.80 -13.76
CA GLY A 227 14.81 2.82 -14.26
C GLY A 227 14.67 1.59 -13.42
N TYR A 228 13.52 1.53 -12.84
CA TYR A 228 12.83 0.28 -12.60
C TYR A 228 12.82 -0.49 -13.93
N THR A 229 13.22 -1.74 -13.89
CA THR A 229 13.15 -2.61 -15.08
C THR A 229 11.76 -3.24 -15.16
N LYS A 230 11.36 -3.73 -16.34
CA LYS A 230 10.10 -4.46 -16.47
C LYS A 230 9.95 -5.59 -15.44
N THR A 231 11.06 -6.17 -14.97
CA THR A 231 11.08 -7.23 -13.95
C THR A 231 10.75 -6.73 -12.54
N THR A 232 11.06 -5.48 -12.20
CA THR A 232 10.75 -4.92 -10.88
C THR A 232 9.26 -4.63 -10.72
N TYR A 233 8.56 -4.32 -11.80
CA TYR A 233 7.11 -4.07 -11.78
C TYR A 233 6.24 -5.35 -11.75
N LEU A 234 6.82 -6.54 -11.90
CA LEU A 234 6.02 -7.77 -11.99
C LEU A 234 5.33 -8.15 -10.69
N GLY A 235 5.85 -7.66 -9.58
CA GLY A 235 5.33 -7.92 -8.24
C GLY A 235 4.31 -6.90 -7.73
N ASP A 236 4.14 -5.77 -8.41
CA ASP A 236 3.35 -4.66 -7.92
C ASP A 236 1.83 -4.90 -7.93
N PRO A 237 1.22 -5.34 -9.06
CA PRO A 237 -0.21 -5.58 -9.07
C PRO A 237 -0.62 -6.85 -8.33
N TYR A 238 -1.76 -6.77 -7.66
CA TYR A 238 -2.41 -7.91 -7.03
C TYR A 238 -3.17 -8.78 -8.05
N PRO A 239 -3.29 -10.13 -7.81
CA PRO A 239 -2.56 -10.88 -6.79
C PRO A 239 -1.14 -11.24 -7.25
N TYR A 240 -0.22 -11.42 -6.30
CA TYR A 240 1.14 -11.85 -6.60
C TYR A 240 1.61 -12.95 -5.67
N LYS A 241 2.04 -14.10 -6.22
CA LYS A 241 2.61 -15.27 -5.50
C LYS A 241 1.84 -15.68 -4.24
N GLY A 242 0.51 -15.59 -4.28
CA GLY A 242 -0.36 -15.94 -3.16
C GLY A 242 -0.69 -14.77 -2.24
N ASN A 243 -0.11 -13.59 -2.43
CA ASN A 243 -0.60 -12.37 -1.80
C ASN A 243 -1.78 -11.84 -2.61
N ASP A 244 -2.98 -12.01 -2.07
CA ASP A 244 -4.27 -11.67 -2.65
C ASP A 244 -5.07 -10.71 -1.75
N SER A 245 -4.40 -10.03 -0.82
CA SER A 245 -5.09 -9.26 0.20
C SER A 245 -4.28 -8.03 0.64
N LEU A 246 -4.98 -6.94 0.97
CA LEU A 246 -4.45 -5.78 1.65
C LEU A 246 -5.27 -5.54 2.93
N THR A 247 -4.72 -5.92 4.05
CA THR A 247 -5.35 -5.88 5.38
C THR A 247 -4.36 -5.31 6.40
N ASN A 248 -4.80 -5.11 7.65
CA ASN A 248 -3.88 -4.73 8.73
C ASN A 248 -2.83 -5.80 9.07
N LEU A 249 -2.91 -6.98 8.47
CA LEU A 249 -2.05 -8.13 8.78
C LEU A 249 -1.38 -8.72 7.52
N SER A 250 -1.68 -8.19 6.34
CA SER A 250 -1.00 -8.58 5.10
C SER A 250 0.36 -7.89 4.97
N ARG A 251 1.14 -8.33 4.01
CA ARG A 251 2.39 -7.71 3.58
C ARG A 251 2.31 -7.36 2.08
N PRO A 252 2.26 -6.04 1.74
CA PRO A 252 2.19 -4.88 2.64
C PRO A 252 0.89 -4.85 3.46
N SER A 253 0.91 -4.12 4.59
CA SER A 253 -0.32 -3.87 5.35
C SER A 253 -1.08 -2.66 4.80
N ASN A 254 -2.37 -2.54 5.15
CA ASN A 254 -3.20 -1.39 4.78
C ASN A 254 -2.97 -0.17 5.71
N ALA A 255 -1.70 0.08 6.04
CA ALA A 255 -1.30 1.18 6.91
C ALA A 255 -1.68 2.55 6.35
N ILE A 256 -1.97 3.49 7.23
CA ILE A 256 -2.32 4.89 6.93
C ILE A 256 -1.51 5.85 7.80
N TYR A 257 -1.31 7.09 7.31
CA TYR A 257 -0.57 8.12 8.02
C TYR A 257 -1.39 8.81 9.10
N THR A 258 -2.65 9.10 8.83
CA THR A 258 -3.59 9.69 9.79
C THR A 258 -4.42 8.59 10.42
N LYS A 259 -4.50 8.55 11.75
CA LYS A 259 -5.30 7.54 12.46
C LYS A 259 -6.75 7.54 11.98
N ASN A 260 -7.30 6.36 11.79
CA ASN A 260 -8.70 6.15 11.46
C ASN A 260 -9.65 6.57 12.60
N SER A 261 -10.95 6.44 12.38
CA SER A 261 -11.97 6.80 13.38
C SER A 261 -11.89 6.03 14.70
N ASP A 262 -11.20 4.87 14.73
CA ASP A 262 -10.95 4.07 15.94
C ASP A 262 -9.59 4.38 16.59
N GLY A 263 -8.87 5.36 16.08
CA GLY A 263 -7.56 5.75 16.56
C GLY A 263 -6.42 4.81 16.15
N LYS A 264 -6.66 3.93 15.17
CA LYS A 264 -5.69 2.97 14.63
C LYS A 264 -5.02 3.52 13.37
N LYS A 265 -3.80 3.05 13.08
CA LYS A 265 -3.03 3.41 11.89
C LYS A 265 -3.24 2.43 10.73
N TYR A 266 -4.46 1.93 10.56
CA TYR A 266 -4.87 1.07 9.46
C TYR A 266 -6.15 1.59 8.83
N MET A 267 -6.31 1.39 7.52
CA MET A 267 -7.55 1.70 6.84
C MET A 267 -8.72 0.96 7.51
N ASP A 268 -9.87 1.61 7.64
CA ASP A 268 -11.06 1.03 8.26
C ASP A 268 -11.57 -0.23 7.53
N VAL A 269 -11.26 -0.34 6.25
CA VAL A 269 -11.69 -1.43 5.37
C VAL A 269 -10.48 -2.20 4.85
N ALA A 270 -10.56 -3.51 4.90
CA ALA A 270 -9.62 -4.44 4.28
C ALA A 270 -10.09 -4.87 2.89
N ILE A 271 -9.14 -5.25 2.03
CA ILE A 271 -9.37 -5.85 0.72
C ILE A 271 -8.87 -7.29 0.78
N ARG A 272 -9.67 -8.25 0.32
CA ARG A 272 -9.36 -9.68 0.41
C ARG A 272 -9.81 -10.43 -0.83
N ASN A 273 -9.29 -11.66 -0.98
CA ASN A 273 -9.68 -12.57 -2.05
C ASN A 273 -9.54 -11.94 -3.45
N ILE A 274 -8.49 -11.11 -3.61
CA ILE A 274 -8.22 -10.47 -4.90
C ILE A 274 -7.85 -11.57 -5.89
N ALA A 275 -8.62 -11.69 -6.95
CA ALA A 275 -8.36 -12.63 -8.03
C ALA A 275 -8.55 -11.95 -9.38
N VAL A 276 -7.75 -12.36 -10.36
CA VAL A 276 -7.86 -11.92 -11.76
C VAL A 276 -7.92 -13.13 -12.63
N THR A 277 -8.97 -13.23 -13.45
CA THR A 277 -9.15 -14.32 -14.40
C THR A 277 -8.20 -14.20 -15.59
N SER A 278 -8.07 -15.24 -16.40
CA SER A 278 -7.22 -15.23 -17.60
C SER A 278 -7.64 -14.23 -18.67
N ASP A 279 -8.89 -13.79 -18.66
CA ASP A 279 -9.46 -12.76 -19.51
C ASP A 279 -9.44 -11.36 -18.86
N GLY A 280 -8.71 -11.21 -17.76
CA GLY A 280 -8.43 -9.91 -17.14
C GLY A 280 -9.55 -9.34 -16.27
N VAL A 281 -10.54 -10.17 -15.89
CA VAL A 281 -11.64 -9.73 -15.01
C VAL A 281 -11.25 -9.95 -13.56
N ALA A 282 -11.36 -8.90 -12.75
CA ALA A 282 -11.01 -8.95 -11.34
C ALA A 282 -12.23 -9.23 -10.45
N SER A 283 -11.96 -9.79 -9.27
CA SER A 283 -12.89 -9.94 -8.17
C SER A 283 -12.19 -9.74 -6.84
N MET A 284 -12.90 -9.28 -5.81
CA MET A 284 -12.37 -9.06 -4.47
C MET A 284 -13.49 -8.87 -3.45
N ASP A 285 -13.14 -8.93 -2.17
CA ASP A 285 -14.04 -8.64 -1.07
C ASP A 285 -13.54 -7.45 -0.25
N PHE A 286 -14.41 -6.48 -0.01
CA PHE A 286 -14.20 -5.39 0.94
C PHE A 286 -14.93 -5.71 2.25
N GLY A 287 -14.30 -5.44 3.38
CA GLY A 287 -14.90 -5.67 4.68
C GLY A 287 -14.01 -5.20 5.82
N PRO A 288 -14.40 -5.42 7.09
CA PRO A 288 -13.57 -5.01 8.23
C PRO A 288 -12.24 -5.76 8.26
N ASN A 289 -11.26 -5.17 8.95
CA ASN A 289 -9.96 -5.81 9.23
C ASN A 289 -10.12 -6.97 10.22
N TYR A 290 -10.65 -8.10 9.75
CA TYR A 290 -10.65 -9.36 10.46
C TYR A 290 -10.50 -10.51 9.47
N PHE A 291 -10.07 -11.68 9.94
CA PHE A 291 -9.86 -12.82 9.07
C PHE A 291 -11.12 -13.67 8.93
N ASN A 292 -11.62 -13.80 7.71
CA ASN A 292 -12.51 -14.91 7.36
C ASN A 292 -11.66 -16.09 6.88
N SER A 293 -11.91 -17.24 7.47
CA SER A 293 -11.13 -18.47 7.42
C SER A 293 -11.20 -19.23 6.11
N SER A 294 -10.56 -18.75 5.05
CA SER A 294 -10.38 -19.58 3.85
C SER A 294 -8.92 -19.82 3.45
N SER A 295 -7.95 -19.21 4.15
CA SER A 295 -6.53 -19.55 3.99
C SER A 295 -6.08 -20.52 5.10
N PRO A 296 -5.34 -21.58 4.81
CA PRO A 296 -4.93 -22.58 5.81
C PRO A 296 -4.06 -22.06 6.96
N ASN A 297 -3.62 -20.80 6.90
CA ASN A 297 -2.80 -20.15 7.94
C ASN A 297 -3.45 -18.88 8.53
N THR A 298 -4.72 -18.59 8.25
CA THR A 298 -5.40 -17.39 8.73
C THR A 298 -6.14 -17.72 10.05
N PRO A 299 -5.96 -16.92 11.12
CA PRO A 299 -6.71 -17.11 12.36
C PRO A 299 -8.22 -17.00 12.13
N THR A 300 -8.98 -17.95 12.66
CA THR A 300 -10.46 -17.94 12.56
C THR A 300 -11.03 -17.34 13.83
N GLY A 301 -11.70 -16.19 13.72
CA GLY A 301 -12.37 -15.55 14.86
C GLY A 301 -12.17 -14.03 14.87
N GLU A 302 -12.82 -13.35 15.80
CA GLU A 302 -12.63 -11.92 16.04
C GLU A 302 -11.20 -11.66 16.55
N VAL A 303 -10.48 -10.71 15.92
CA VAL A 303 -9.16 -10.29 16.38
C VAL A 303 -9.33 -9.41 17.63
N ILE A 304 -8.87 -9.89 18.77
CA ILE A 304 -8.92 -9.16 20.04
C ILE A 304 -7.60 -8.46 20.39
N PHE A 305 -6.51 -8.85 19.75
CA PHE A 305 -5.22 -8.18 19.84
C PHE A 305 -4.41 -8.39 18.54
N SER A 306 -3.77 -7.34 18.06
CA SER A 306 -2.88 -7.38 16.91
C SER A 306 -1.71 -6.43 17.12
N GLU A 307 -0.50 -6.92 16.92
CA GLU A 307 0.74 -6.15 16.92
C GLU A 307 1.57 -6.58 15.71
N THR A 308 1.85 -5.67 14.81
CA THR A 308 2.60 -5.95 13.57
C THR A 308 4.02 -5.39 13.59
N PHE A 309 4.32 -4.46 14.51
CA PHE A 309 5.59 -3.74 14.57
C PHE A 309 5.98 -3.03 13.25
N ASP A 310 5.04 -2.82 12.33
CA ASP A 310 5.28 -2.19 11.03
C ASP A 310 5.81 -0.75 11.15
N ALA A 311 5.56 -0.08 12.27
CA ALA A 311 6.11 1.24 12.57
C ALA A 311 7.62 1.21 12.91
N CYS A 312 8.18 0.04 13.21
CA CYS A 312 9.62 -0.12 13.42
C CYS A 312 10.37 0.10 12.11
N GLY A 313 11.24 1.09 12.08
CA GLY A 313 12.17 1.28 10.97
C GLY A 313 13.47 0.51 11.18
N GLY A 314 14.35 0.51 10.18
CA GLY A 314 15.68 -0.06 10.28
C GLY A 314 15.95 -1.16 9.27
N THR A 315 16.83 -2.10 9.63
CA THR A 315 17.25 -3.21 8.79
C THR A 315 17.21 -4.50 9.58
N GLY A 316 17.05 -5.63 8.90
CA GLY A 316 16.99 -6.96 9.50
C GLY A 316 15.58 -7.47 9.73
N GLY A 317 15.42 -8.78 9.69
CA GLY A 317 14.13 -9.44 9.84
C GLY A 317 13.37 -9.53 8.52
N ASN A 318 12.50 -8.58 8.20
CA ASN A 318 11.64 -8.65 7.02
C ASN A 318 12.39 -8.42 5.69
N ASP A 319 13.59 -7.83 5.71
CA ASP A 319 14.52 -7.81 4.57
C ASP A 319 15.24 -9.16 4.33
N ASN A 320 14.82 -10.23 5.04
CA ASN A 320 15.42 -11.57 5.02
C ASN A 320 16.86 -11.64 5.53
N ALA A 321 17.36 -10.63 6.22
CA ALA A 321 18.64 -10.66 6.91
C ALA A 321 18.42 -10.84 8.43
N PHE A 322 18.98 -11.89 9.01
CA PHE A 322 18.76 -12.24 10.42
C PHE A 322 19.97 -12.00 11.31
N SER A 323 21.05 -11.44 10.77
CA SER A 323 22.23 -11.04 11.53
C SER A 323 23.05 -10.02 10.76
N GLY A 324 23.68 -9.09 11.49
CA GLY A 324 24.52 -8.05 10.91
C GLY A 324 25.41 -7.38 11.94
N THR A 325 26.16 -6.37 11.51
CA THR A 325 27.08 -5.56 12.33
C THR A 325 26.67 -4.08 12.32
N GLY A 326 27.19 -3.30 13.24
CA GLY A 326 26.91 -1.87 13.33
C GLY A 326 25.50 -1.61 13.87
N ARG A 327 24.72 -0.82 13.18
CA ARG A 327 23.32 -0.48 13.54
C ARG A 327 22.29 -1.47 13.02
N PHE A 328 22.69 -2.65 12.62
CA PHE A 328 21.78 -3.67 12.12
C PHE A 328 20.75 -4.07 13.19
N ALA A 329 19.46 -4.01 12.83
CA ALA A 329 18.32 -4.21 13.72
C ALA A 329 18.47 -3.48 15.07
N ASP A 330 18.82 -2.20 15.04
CA ASP A 330 19.11 -1.35 16.19
C ASP A 330 18.47 0.04 16.04
N ALA A 331 17.34 0.10 15.36
CA ALA A 331 16.51 1.29 15.25
C ALA A 331 15.63 1.46 16.52
N ASP A 332 14.93 2.58 16.60
CA ASP A 332 13.97 2.83 17.67
C ASP A 332 12.84 1.80 17.63
N PHE A 333 12.43 1.34 18.80
CA PHE A 333 11.33 0.40 18.95
C PHE A 333 10.00 1.14 18.94
N GLU A 334 9.18 0.88 17.95
CA GLU A 334 7.85 1.46 17.81
C GLU A 334 6.82 0.33 17.69
N ALA A 335 5.95 0.21 18.68
CA ALA A 335 4.87 -0.78 18.69
C ALA A 335 3.53 -0.12 18.38
N ASP A 336 2.63 -0.85 17.69
CA ASP A 336 1.26 -0.40 17.42
C ASP A 336 0.47 -0.20 18.72
N ASN A 337 0.75 -1.05 19.71
CA ASN A 337 0.08 -1.02 21.02
C ASN A 337 1.05 -0.58 22.11
N ALA A 338 0.71 0.51 22.80
CA ALA A 338 1.49 0.94 23.95
C ALA A 338 1.45 -0.08 25.11
N GLY A 339 2.57 -0.22 25.82
CA GLY A 339 2.63 -1.08 26.99
C GLY A 339 3.39 -2.40 26.81
N TRP A 340 4.04 -2.62 25.70
CA TRP A 340 5.05 -3.66 25.57
C TRP A 340 6.20 -3.46 26.54
N TYR A 341 6.70 -4.54 27.09
CA TYR A 341 7.84 -4.52 28.00
C TYR A 341 8.95 -5.46 27.52
N SER A 342 10.17 -4.95 27.45
CA SER A 342 11.40 -5.70 27.28
C SER A 342 12.58 -4.90 27.85
N GLU A 343 13.62 -5.58 28.32
CA GLU A 343 14.85 -4.91 28.78
C GLU A 343 15.75 -4.42 27.63
N SER A 344 15.54 -4.86 26.41
CA SER A 344 16.34 -4.50 25.25
C SER A 344 15.51 -4.62 23.96
N PRO A 345 14.48 -3.76 23.79
CA PRO A 345 13.69 -3.71 22.59
C PRO A 345 14.39 -2.84 21.55
N HIS A 346 14.31 -3.20 20.28
CA HIS A 346 14.85 -2.48 19.14
C HIS A 346 13.92 -2.64 17.94
N GLY A 347 13.91 -1.66 17.06
CA GLY A 347 13.28 -1.73 15.75
C GLY A 347 14.20 -2.42 14.73
N ALA A 348 13.57 -3.08 13.79
CA ALA A 348 14.19 -3.66 12.61
C ALA A 348 13.30 -3.35 11.39
N ASP A 349 13.50 -3.97 10.24
CA ASP A 349 12.72 -3.70 9.03
C ASP A 349 11.25 -4.17 9.21
N GLY A 350 10.36 -3.24 9.61
CA GLY A 350 8.95 -3.52 9.88
C GLY A 350 8.72 -4.69 10.85
N CYS A 351 9.59 -4.90 11.83
CA CYS A 351 9.45 -5.92 12.87
C CYS A 351 10.25 -5.53 14.11
N ALA A 352 10.03 -6.21 15.23
CA ALA A 352 10.80 -5.99 16.45
C ALA A 352 11.98 -6.96 16.58
N ARG A 353 13.09 -6.49 17.10
CA ARG A 353 14.21 -7.31 17.57
C ARG A 353 14.38 -7.15 19.07
N PHE A 354 14.34 -8.25 19.79
CA PHE A 354 14.50 -8.26 21.24
C PHE A 354 15.83 -8.90 21.70
N GLY A 355 16.42 -8.30 22.72
CA GLY A 355 17.64 -8.78 23.34
C GLY A 355 18.92 -8.13 22.80
N SER A 356 20.03 -8.38 23.47
CA SER A 356 21.37 -7.91 23.13
C SER A 356 22.42 -8.98 23.34
N SER A 357 23.70 -8.68 23.08
CA SER A 357 24.79 -9.59 23.39
C SER A 357 24.86 -9.96 24.89
N LYS A 358 24.34 -9.11 25.76
CA LYS A 358 24.39 -9.26 27.23
C LYS A 358 23.04 -9.63 27.86
N LYS A 359 21.91 -9.40 27.17
CA LYS A 359 20.56 -9.60 27.71
C LYS A 359 19.77 -10.50 26.80
N LYS A 360 18.96 -11.40 27.39
CA LYS A 360 17.98 -12.19 26.65
C LYS A 360 16.89 -11.28 26.10
N GLY A 361 16.27 -11.69 25.02
CA GLY A 361 15.21 -10.96 24.33
C GLY A 361 13.83 -11.25 24.93
N GLU A 362 13.66 -11.23 26.25
CA GLU A 362 12.32 -11.38 26.82
C GLU A 362 11.42 -10.22 26.38
N ALA A 363 10.19 -10.55 25.94
CA ALA A 363 9.21 -9.56 25.51
C ALA A 363 7.83 -9.93 26.11
N THR A 364 7.09 -8.93 26.56
CA THR A 364 5.77 -9.11 27.18
C THR A 364 4.78 -8.15 26.55
N THR A 365 3.62 -8.64 26.15
CA THR A 365 2.56 -7.83 25.54
C THR A 365 1.95 -6.84 26.55
N PRO A 366 1.24 -5.81 26.07
CA PRO A 366 0.21 -5.13 26.86
C PRO A 366 -0.81 -6.14 27.43
N ALA A 367 -1.67 -5.67 28.33
CA ALA A 367 -2.79 -6.48 28.81
C ALA A 367 -3.79 -6.75 27.67
N ILE A 368 -4.25 -7.98 27.56
CA ILE A 368 -5.19 -8.48 26.56
C ILE A 368 -6.35 -9.13 27.29
N GLU A 369 -7.56 -8.67 27.04
CA GLU A 369 -8.76 -9.26 27.61
C GLU A 369 -9.13 -10.54 26.86
N ILE A 370 -9.20 -11.67 27.57
CA ILE A 370 -9.60 -12.97 27.04
C ILE A 370 -10.88 -13.42 27.74
N ASP A 371 -11.86 -13.88 26.96
CA ASP A 371 -13.07 -14.52 27.47
C ASP A 371 -13.28 -15.89 26.79
N GLY A 372 -12.88 -16.95 27.46
CA GLY A 372 -12.96 -18.33 26.98
C GLY A 372 -11.71 -18.79 26.24
N THR A 373 -11.86 -19.22 25.00
CA THR A 373 -10.77 -19.75 24.18
C THR A 373 -10.36 -18.74 23.10
N ALA A 374 -9.06 -18.54 22.95
CA ALA A 374 -8.48 -17.71 21.92
C ALA A 374 -7.30 -18.40 21.23
N THR A 375 -6.97 -17.98 20.02
CA THR A 375 -5.81 -18.46 19.28
C THR A 375 -4.77 -17.36 19.20
N LEU A 376 -3.56 -17.64 19.69
CA LEU A 376 -2.38 -16.82 19.46
C LEU A 376 -1.69 -17.30 18.20
N THR A 377 -1.41 -16.38 17.28
CA THR A 377 -0.52 -16.58 16.12
C THR A 377 0.58 -15.54 16.15
N PHE A 378 1.82 -15.92 15.84
CA PHE A 378 2.94 -14.97 15.78
C PHE A 378 4.04 -15.50 14.86
N ARG A 379 4.85 -14.57 14.32
CA ARG A 379 6.06 -14.90 13.57
C ARG A 379 7.28 -14.66 14.43
N ALA A 380 8.25 -15.58 14.36
CA ALA A 380 9.51 -15.42 15.07
C ALA A 380 10.68 -16.03 14.29
N ALA A 381 11.87 -15.45 14.49
CA ALA A 381 13.13 -15.94 13.96
C ALA A 381 14.26 -15.69 14.97
N PRO A 382 15.28 -16.55 15.10
CA PRO A 382 16.41 -16.31 15.96
C PRO A 382 17.35 -15.28 15.34
N TRP A 383 18.08 -14.53 16.16
CA TRP A 383 19.19 -13.71 15.67
C TRP A 383 20.36 -14.61 15.22
N GLY A 384 20.64 -14.65 13.94
CA GLY A 384 21.76 -15.38 13.37
C GLY A 384 21.86 -16.81 13.90
N LYS A 385 22.95 -17.12 14.62
CA LYS A 385 23.20 -18.43 15.22
C LYS A 385 22.86 -18.51 16.72
N ASP A 386 22.04 -17.63 17.22
CA ASP A 386 21.56 -17.69 18.60
C ASP A 386 20.64 -18.91 18.83
N ASP A 387 20.36 -19.23 20.09
CA ASP A 387 19.53 -20.37 20.49
C ASP A 387 18.12 -20.26 19.85
N THR A 388 17.68 -21.31 19.21
CA THR A 388 16.40 -21.38 18.48
C THR A 388 15.19 -21.64 19.37
N ARG A 389 15.37 -21.93 20.65
CA ARG A 389 14.26 -22.22 21.57
C ARG A 389 13.52 -20.94 21.94
N LEU A 390 12.20 -21.02 21.90
CA LEU A 390 11.29 -19.97 22.34
C LEU A 390 10.20 -20.57 23.22
N SER A 391 10.08 -20.08 24.46
CA SER A 391 8.98 -20.42 25.34
C SER A 391 7.99 -19.26 25.40
N VAL A 392 6.70 -19.57 25.42
CA VAL A 392 5.60 -18.60 25.57
C VAL A 392 4.82 -18.95 26.81
N SER A 393 4.58 -17.99 27.69
CA SER A 393 3.82 -18.15 28.91
C SER A 393 2.80 -17.04 29.09
N ILE A 394 1.81 -17.28 29.96
CA ILE A 394 0.78 -16.30 30.30
C ILE A 394 1.03 -15.76 31.71
N ASP A 395 0.89 -14.48 31.88
CA ASP A 395 0.75 -13.79 33.15
C ASP A 395 -0.72 -13.39 33.30
N GLY A 396 -1.43 -14.00 34.22
CA GLY A 396 -2.88 -13.92 34.39
C GLY A 396 -3.53 -15.31 34.57
N ASP A 397 -4.84 -15.37 34.76
CA ASP A 397 -5.59 -16.63 35.00
C ASP A 397 -6.00 -17.29 33.68
N ALA A 398 -5.00 -17.72 32.92
CA ALA A 398 -5.19 -18.46 31.66
C ALA A 398 -4.05 -19.44 31.39
N THR A 399 -4.30 -20.40 30.51
CA THR A 399 -3.32 -21.39 30.05
C THR A 399 -3.03 -21.25 28.58
N ILE A 400 -1.82 -21.67 28.14
CA ILE A 400 -1.43 -21.70 26.74
C ILE A 400 -0.87 -23.06 26.33
N SER A 401 -1.25 -23.53 25.13
CA SER A 401 -0.76 -24.79 24.58
C SER A 401 -0.69 -24.74 23.04
N PRO A 402 0.44 -25.12 22.41
CA PRO A 402 1.75 -25.41 23.01
C PRO A 402 2.39 -24.16 23.63
N SER A 403 3.30 -24.34 24.58
CA SER A 403 4.04 -23.25 25.24
C SER A 403 5.53 -23.23 24.90
N SER A 404 5.99 -24.11 24.02
CA SER A 404 7.40 -24.21 23.59
C SER A 404 7.49 -24.40 22.10
N PHE A 405 8.41 -23.65 21.47
CA PHE A 405 8.61 -23.59 20.04
C PHE A 405 10.10 -23.67 19.71
N ASN A 406 10.42 -24.15 18.50
CA ASN A 406 11.76 -24.14 17.96
C ASN A 406 11.76 -23.31 16.67
N MET A 407 12.47 -22.20 16.65
CA MET A 407 12.67 -21.36 15.48
C MET A 407 13.69 -21.99 14.54
N THR A 408 13.62 -21.67 13.26
CA THR A 408 14.61 -22.06 12.25
C THR A 408 15.57 -20.90 12.00
N MET A 409 16.90 -21.18 11.93
CA MET A 409 17.90 -20.16 11.61
C MET A 409 17.68 -19.57 10.22
N ASP A 410 17.96 -18.28 10.10
CA ASP A 410 17.91 -17.52 8.86
C ASP A 410 16.54 -17.61 8.13
N SER A 411 15.45 -17.75 8.89
CA SER A 411 14.10 -17.89 8.33
C SER A 411 13.04 -17.50 9.34
N TRP A 412 12.03 -16.77 8.89
CA TRP A 412 10.78 -16.57 9.63
C TRP A 412 9.96 -17.86 9.72
N GLN A 413 9.33 -18.06 10.85
CA GLN A 413 8.34 -19.12 11.03
C GLN A 413 7.10 -18.57 11.74
N THR A 414 5.93 -19.03 11.31
CA THR A 414 4.66 -18.75 11.96
C THR A 414 4.35 -19.85 12.97
N PHE A 415 4.02 -19.46 14.18
CA PHE A 415 3.64 -20.33 15.28
C PHE A 415 2.22 -20.05 15.73
N THR A 416 1.55 -21.09 16.22
CA THR A 416 0.18 -20.99 16.71
C THR A 416 0.06 -21.72 18.05
N ALA A 417 -0.71 -21.12 18.98
CA ALA A 417 -1.04 -21.71 20.26
C ALA A 417 -2.49 -21.38 20.67
N THR A 418 -3.11 -22.23 21.44
CA THR A 418 -4.43 -21.98 22.04
C THR A 418 -4.25 -21.40 23.43
N ILE A 419 -4.95 -20.30 23.71
CA ILE A 419 -5.08 -19.72 25.06
C ILE A 419 -6.47 -20.03 25.57
N THR A 420 -6.60 -20.42 26.86
CA THR A 420 -7.89 -20.68 27.48
C THR A 420 -7.91 -20.04 28.86
N GLY A 421 -8.89 -19.18 29.10
CA GLY A 421 -9.08 -18.45 30.35
C GLY A 421 -10.06 -17.32 30.18
N SER A 422 -10.33 -16.58 31.24
CA SER A 422 -11.22 -15.42 31.24
C SER A 422 -10.65 -14.37 32.18
N ASP A 423 -9.74 -13.52 31.67
CA ASP A 423 -9.05 -12.47 32.44
C ASP A 423 -8.33 -11.51 31.53
N ASN A 424 -7.81 -10.42 32.09
CA ASN A 424 -6.78 -9.58 31.50
C ASN A 424 -5.41 -10.26 31.66
N ILE A 425 -4.91 -10.83 30.58
CA ILE A 425 -3.64 -11.55 30.55
C ILE A 425 -2.54 -10.74 29.86
N LYS A 426 -1.29 -11.13 30.11
CA LYS A 426 -0.14 -10.73 29.28
C LYS A 426 0.55 -11.98 28.74
N ILE A 427 0.99 -11.91 27.49
CA ILE A 427 1.73 -12.98 26.84
C ILE A 427 3.21 -12.67 26.95
N LYS A 428 3.99 -13.56 27.55
CA LYS A 428 5.43 -13.42 27.70
C LYS A 428 6.16 -14.37 26.75
N PHE A 429 6.99 -13.83 25.87
CA PHE A 429 7.91 -14.52 25.00
C PHE A 429 9.29 -14.59 25.68
N THR A 430 9.83 -15.80 25.83
CA THR A 430 11.13 -16.05 26.47
C THR A 430 12.02 -16.87 25.53
N PRO A 431 12.85 -16.21 24.69
CA PRO A 431 13.77 -16.88 23.79
C PRO A 431 14.99 -17.41 24.51
N GLY A 432 15.75 -18.30 23.86
CA GLY A 432 17.06 -18.72 24.37
C GLY A 432 18.05 -17.58 24.47
N LYS A 433 18.03 -16.61 23.52
CA LYS A 433 18.88 -15.41 23.53
C LYS A 433 18.19 -14.21 22.85
N ARG A 434 18.65 -13.78 21.68
CA ARG A 434 18.03 -12.71 20.86
C ARG A 434 17.09 -13.32 19.83
N PHE A 435 16.04 -12.60 19.49
CA PHE A 435 15.13 -13.04 18.43
C PHE A 435 14.41 -11.86 17.80
N PHE A 436 13.89 -12.08 16.62
CA PHE A 436 12.93 -11.23 15.96
C PHE A 436 11.52 -11.73 16.27
N LEU A 437 10.61 -10.80 16.45
CA LEU A 437 9.19 -11.06 16.70
C LEU A 437 8.36 -10.16 15.79
N ASP A 438 7.30 -10.73 15.24
CA ASP A 438 6.43 -10.04 14.31
C ASP A 438 5.02 -10.66 14.31
N ASP A 439 4.01 -9.94 13.79
CA ASP A 439 2.65 -10.43 13.58
C ASP A 439 2.05 -11.17 14.79
N VAL A 440 2.08 -10.55 15.98
CA VAL A 440 1.50 -11.14 17.18
C VAL A 440 0.00 -10.89 17.22
N ILE A 441 -0.79 -11.91 16.95
CA ILE A 441 -2.24 -11.83 16.79
C ILE A 441 -2.91 -12.75 17.78
N VAL A 442 -3.94 -12.25 18.46
CA VAL A 442 -4.84 -13.07 19.28
C VAL A 442 -6.25 -12.95 18.75
N THR A 443 -6.87 -14.09 18.41
CA THR A 443 -8.24 -14.16 17.92
C THR A 443 -9.12 -14.94 18.89
N ALA A 444 -10.31 -14.42 19.20
CA ALA A 444 -11.31 -15.17 19.93
C ALA A 444 -11.74 -16.41 19.13
N ALA A 445 -11.98 -17.55 19.78
CA ALA A 445 -12.61 -18.67 19.10
C ALA A 445 -14.01 -18.25 18.64
N SER A 446 -14.38 -18.54 17.38
CA SER A 446 -15.73 -18.28 16.92
C SER A 446 -16.71 -19.07 17.82
N THR A 447 -17.51 -18.37 18.61
CA THR A 447 -18.71 -18.98 19.20
C THR A 447 -19.62 -19.31 18.04
N ALA A 448 -19.78 -20.61 17.74
CA ALA A 448 -20.80 -21.04 16.80
C ALA A 448 -22.13 -20.42 17.27
N VAL A 449 -22.65 -19.49 16.47
CA VAL A 449 -23.98 -18.93 16.70
C VAL A 449 -24.93 -20.12 16.70
N LYS A 450 -25.42 -20.54 17.89
CA LYS A 450 -26.53 -21.45 17.97
C LYS A 450 -27.65 -20.81 17.18
N GLY A 451 -28.10 -21.52 16.14
CA GLY A 451 -28.98 -21.03 15.10
C GLY A 451 -30.04 -20.08 15.67
N ILE A 452 -30.09 -18.90 15.14
CA ILE A 452 -31.29 -18.07 15.19
C ILE A 452 -32.31 -18.86 14.40
N GLU A 453 -33.31 -19.44 15.10
CA GLU A 453 -34.51 -19.93 14.41
C GLU A 453 -35.03 -18.80 13.55
N GLN A 454 -34.99 -19.02 12.23
CA GLN A 454 -35.63 -18.13 11.28
C GLN A 454 -37.13 -18.12 11.60
N ASN A 455 -37.58 -17.18 12.39
CA ASN A 455 -38.97 -16.79 12.39
C ASN A 455 -39.23 -16.20 11.01
N SER A 456 -39.77 -17.03 10.12
CA SER A 456 -40.22 -16.63 8.81
C SER A 456 -41.34 -15.62 8.95
N VAL A 457 -41.00 -14.34 8.94
CA VAL A 457 -41.96 -13.28 8.69
C VAL A 457 -42.37 -13.43 7.22
N LYS A 458 -43.55 -13.97 7.01
CA LYS A 458 -44.19 -13.93 5.69
C LYS A 458 -44.51 -12.51 5.35
N VAL A 459 -43.64 -11.89 4.54
CA VAL A 459 -43.98 -10.62 3.85
C VAL A 459 -45.01 -10.98 2.76
N PRO A 460 -46.20 -10.39 2.73
CA PRO A 460 -47.13 -10.62 1.64
C PRO A 460 -46.55 -9.99 0.37
N VAL A 461 -46.27 -10.82 -0.61
CA VAL A 461 -45.92 -10.36 -1.96
C VAL A 461 -47.21 -9.98 -2.64
N ALA A 462 -47.45 -8.70 -2.87
CA ALA A 462 -48.51 -8.24 -3.77
C ALA A 462 -48.03 -8.41 -5.20
N ILE A 463 -48.65 -9.34 -5.93
CA ILE A 463 -48.43 -9.51 -7.36
C ILE A 463 -49.42 -8.57 -8.06
N TYR A 464 -48.90 -7.54 -8.74
CA TYR A 464 -49.74 -6.73 -9.65
C TYR A 464 -49.67 -7.30 -11.04
N SER A 465 -50.83 -7.47 -11.68
CA SER A 465 -50.92 -7.85 -13.08
C SER A 465 -50.56 -6.65 -13.97
N THR A 466 -50.02 -6.88 -15.15
CA THR A 466 -49.56 -5.85 -16.09
C THR A 466 -50.69 -5.05 -16.74
N ASP A 467 -51.93 -5.31 -16.40
CA ASP A 467 -53.13 -4.69 -16.92
C ASP A 467 -53.87 -3.76 -15.95
N GLY A 468 -53.28 -3.47 -14.77
CA GLY A 468 -53.73 -2.35 -13.92
C GLY A 468 -55.09 -2.56 -13.22
N THR A 469 -55.45 -3.79 -12.94
CA THR A 469 -56.63 -4.11 -12.10
C THR A 469 -56.26 -5.03 -10.95
#